data_518477368bec4c4b7cdbac198049ba8e
#
_entry.id   518477368bec4c4b7cdbac198049ba8e
#
_cell.length_a   1.000
_cell.length_b   1.000
_cell.length_c   1.000
_cell.angle_alpha   90.00
_cell.angle_beta   90.00
_cell.angle_gamma   90.00
#
_symmetry.space_group_name_H-M   'P 1'
#
loop_
_entity.id
_entity.type
_entity.pdbx_description
1 polymer ?
#
loop_
_entity_poly.entity_id
_entity_poly.type
_entity_poly.pdbx_seq_one_letter_code
_entity_poly.pdbx_strand_id
1 'polypeptide(L)'
;GSMKPPVVEIDKLWSVFHEAGRDVVIHQDLDLRIDAGELVSIVGGSGSGKTVLLRQMLGLEVPARGKVTVLGEAAASMGREGAASRVGMLFQHGALYSAFSVLDNIAFALRELKTLPKDLILDVAMVKLRMVGLNPADAHKMPADLSGGMVKRAALARALIMDPPLLLLDEPTAGLDPGSADEFCALLQSLHEELGLTVVMVTHDLDTLLELSTRIAVVADRHIVASGSAAEVMAQPHPFIKEFFLGERGRRASALIQAPLRPPAHLFSDTET
;
A
#
# COMPACT_ATOMS: atom_id res chain seq x y z
N GLY A 1 21.64 -15.75 14.56
CA GLY A 1 21.53 -14.49 13.87
C GLY A 1 20.32 -13.74 14.39
N SER A 2 20.50 -12.50 14.83
CA SER A 2 19.37 -11.69 15.28
C SER A 2 18.43 -11.44 14.12
N MET A 3 17.18 -11.89 14.22
CA MET A 3 16.14 -11.55 13.27
C MET A 3 15.92 -10.03 13.29
N LYS A 4 15.93 -9.38 12.11
CA LYS A 4 15.56 -7.98 12.01
C LYS A 4 14.11 -7.80 12.48
N PRO A 5 13.80 -6.72 13.21
CA PRO A 5 12.44 -6.46 13.62
C PRO A 5 11.54 -6.26 12.38
N PRO A 6 10.27 -6.70 12.41
CA PRO A 6 9.35 -6.49 11.31
C PRO A 6 9.03 -5.01 11.14
N VAL A 7 8.69 -4.62 9.92
CA VAL A 7 8.22 -3.25 9.63
C VAL A 7 6.80 -3.06 10.14
N VAL A 8 5.95 -4.07 9.96
CA VAL A 8 4.60 -4.11 10.53
C VAL A 8 4.44 -5.40 11.30
N GLU A 9 3.94 -5.32 12.52
CA GLU A 9 3.59 -6.48 13.33
C GLU A 9 2.21 -6.28 13.94
N ILE A 10 1.30 -7.17 13.58
CA ILE A 10 -0.04 -7.23 14.14
C ILE A 10 -0.12 -8.49 14.99
N ASP A 11 -0.39 -8.32 16.29
CA ASP A 11 -0.42 -9.40 17.27
C ASP A 11 -1.78 -9.49 17.95
N LYS A 12 -2.45 -10.61 17.74
CA LYS A 12 -3.75 -10.96 18.35
C LYS A 12 -4.78 -9.83 18.25
N LEU A 13 -4.90 -9.25 17.05
CA LEU A 13 -5.76 -8.11 16.79
C LEU A 13 -7.25 -8.48 16.90
N TRP A 14 -7.98 -7.65 17.65
CA TRP A 14 -9.44 -7.58 17.60
C TRP A 14 -9.88 -6.22 17.11
N SER A 15 -10.68 -6.23 16.05
CA SER A 15 -11.32 -5.02 15.51
C SER A 15 -12.82 -5.16 15.69
N VAL A 16 -13.42 -4.23 16.43
CA VAL A 16 -14.83 -4.26 16.78
C VAL A 16 -15.46 -2.92 16.43
N PHE A 17 -16.56 -2.96 15.69
CA PHE A 17 -17.34 -1.78 15.35
C PHE A 17 -18.72 -1.83 16.00
N HIS A 18 -19.23 -0.66 16.36
CA HIS A 18 -20.57 -0.50 16.90
C HIS A 18 -21.50 -0.05 15.75
N GLU A 19 -22.40 -0.93 15.32
CA GLU A 19 -23.40 -0.64 14.30
C GLU A 19 -24.79 -0.96 14.82
N ALA A 20 -25.73 -0.01 14.71
CA ALA A 20 -27.12 -0.18 15.08
C ALA A 20 -27.34 -0.80 16.50
N GLY A 21 -26.52 -0.36 17.48
CA GLY A 21 -26.60 -0.85 18.84
C GLY A 21 -26.00 -2.23 19.06
N ARG A 22 -25.28 -2.78 18.09
CA ARG A 22 -24.60 -4.07 18.17
C ARG A 22 -23.10 -3.94 17.94
N ASP A 23 -22.33 -4.79 18.62
CA ASP A 23 -20.91 -4.96 18.35
C ASP A 23 -20.70 -5.93 17.20
N VAL A 24 -20.01 -5.47 16.17
CA VAL A 24 -19.62 -6.31 15.02
C VAL A 24 -18.14 -6.57 15.11
N VAL A 25 -17.75 -7.83 15.28
CA VAL A 25 -16.35 -8.24 15.30
C VAL A 25 -15.87 -8.43 13.85
N ILE A 26 -14.93 -7.61 13.42
CA ILE A 26 -14.34 -7.66 12.08
C ILE A 26 -13.10 -8.57 12.07
N HIS A 27 -12.23 -8.41 13.05
CA HIS A 27 -11.05 -9.25 13.23
C HIS A 27 -11.01 -9.81 14.64
N GLN A 28 -10.56 -11.06 14.75
CA GLN A 28 -10.43 -11.79 16.00
C GLN A 28 -9.14 -12.58 16.00
N ASP A 29 -8.25 -12.30 16.94
CA ASP A 29 -6.92 -12.92 17.06
C ASP A 29 -6.15 -12.92 15.73
N LEU A 30 -6.22 -11.84 15.00
CA LEU A 30 -5.53 -11.71 13.72
C LEU A 30 -4.05 -11.41 13.93
N ASP A 31 -3.21 -12.25 13.37
CA ASP A 31 -1.75 -12.10 13.36
C ASP A 31 -1.26 -11.82 11.95
N LEU A 32 -0.37 -10.85 11.78
CA LEU A 32 0.28 -10.53 10.51
C LEU A 32 1.64 -9.89 10.78
N ARG A 33 2.66 -10.39 10.12
CA ARG A 33 4.01 -9.85 10.17
C ARG A 33 4.46 -9.48 8.76
N ILE A 34 5.02 -8.29 8.60
CA ILE A 34 5.55 -7.79 7.33
C ILE A 34 6.99 -7.36 7.54
N ASP A 35 7.90 -8.00 6.81
CA ASP A 35 9.33 -7.75 6.91
C ASP A 35 9.78 -6.66 5.92
N ALA A 36 10.93 -6.06 6.19
CA ALA A 36 11.50 -5.02 5.34
C ALA A 36 11.72 -5.51 3.90
N GLY A 37 11.36 -4.67 2.94
CA GLY A 37 11.52 -4.95 1.51
C GLY A 37 10.43 -5.82 0.90
N GLU A 38 9.49 -6.35 1.69
CA GLU A 38 8.34 -7.08 1.14
C GLU A 38 7.33 -6.13 0.46
N LEU A 39 6.63 -6.64 -0.52
CA LEU A 39 5.35 -6.11 -0.98
C LEU A 39 4.30 -7.15 -0.66
N VAL A 40 3.59 -6.96 0.45
CA VAL A 40 2.55 -7.87 0.91
C VAL A 40 1.20 -7.34 0.46
N SER A 41 0.47 -8.16 -0.28
CA SER A 41 -0.88 -7.85 -0.70
C SER A 41 -1.89 -8.55 0.20
N ILE A 42 -2.83 -7.78 0.73
CA ILE A 42 -3.92 -8.28 1.57
C ILE A 42 -5.14 -8.45 0.67
N VAL A 43 -5.66 -9.65 0.61
CA VAL A 43 -6.87 -9.98 -0.13
C VAL A 43 -7.91 -10.53 0.81
N GLY A 44 -9.17 -10.35 0.45
CA GLY A 44 -10.29 -10.82 1.26
C GLY A 44 -11.62 -10.39 0.65
N GLY A 45 -12.70 -10.99 1.07
CA GLY A 45 -14.03 -10.65 0.61
C GLY A 45 -14.49 -9.26 1.06
N SER A 46 -15.60 -8.80 0.49
CA SER A 46 -16.23 -7.56 0.93
C SER A 46 -16.58 -7.65 2.42
N GLY A 47 -16.24 -6.61 3.18
CA GLY A 47 -16.47 -6.58 4.62
C GLY A 47 -15.49 -7.38 5.47
N SER A 48 -14.42 -7.93 4.89
CA SER A 48 -13.38 -8.65 5.65
C SER A 48 -12.45 -7.73 6.45
N GLY A 49 -12.55 -6.41 6.25
CA GLY A 49 -11.79 -5.43 7.02
C GLY A 49 -10.38 -5.14 6.49
N LYS A 50 -10.13 -5.31 5.20
CA LYS A 50 -8.84 -4.99 4.59
C LYS A 50 -8.45 -3.51 4.77
N THR A 51 -9.39 -2.61 4.50
CA THR A 51 -9.20 -1.17 4.68
C THR A 51 -9.01 -0.82 6.15
N VAL A 52 -9.69 -1.50 7.05
CA VAL A 52 -9.52 -1.33 8.51
C VAL A 52 -8.09 -1.65 8.93
N LEU A 53 -7.49 -2.70 8.39
CA LEU A 53 -6.08 -3.02 8.66
C LEU A 53 -5.14 -1.89 8.24
N LEU A 54 -5.35 -1.31 7.05
CA LEU A 54 -4.56 -0.15 6.61
C LEU A 54 -4.74 1.06 7.55
N ARG A 55 -5.97 1.34 7.97
CA ARG A 55 -6.27 2.44 8.89
C ARG A 55 -5.61 2.24 10.25
N GLN A 56 -5.57 1.01 10.76
CA GLN A 56 -4.88 0.68 12.00
C GLN A 56 -3.36 0.82 11.88
N MET A 57 -2.78 0.49 10.73
CA MET A 57 -1.35 0.73 10.45
C MET A 57 -1.02 2.23 10.41
N LEU A 58 -1.98 3.07 10.02
CA LEU A 58 -1.85 4.53 10.04
C LEU A 58 -2.12 5.14 11.41
N GLY A 59 -2.56 4.36 12.38
CA GLY A 59 -2.95 4.86 13.70
C GLY A 59 -4.29 5.61 13.71
N LEU A 60 -5.09 5.50 12.66
CA LEU A 60 -6.40 6.17 12.55
C LEU A 60 -7.50 5.41 13.28
N GLU A 61 -7.29 4.15 13.59
CA GLU A 61 -8.21 3.32 14.35
C GLU A 61 -7.44 2.58 15.44
N VAL A 62 -8.06 2.45 16.61
CA VAL A 62 -7.46 1.77 17.76
C VAL A 62 -8.00 0.34 17.84
N PRO A 63 -7.15 -0.67 17.99
CA PRO A 63 -7.60 -2.04 18.22
C PRO A 63 -8.45 -2.17 19.48
N ALA A 64 -9.49 -2.99 19.43
CA ALA A 64 -10.24 -3.34 20.64
C ALA A 64 -9.41 -4.23 21.57
N ARG A 65 -8.59 -5.11 21.00
CA ARG A 65 -7.58 -5.94 21.69
C ARG A 65 -6.41 -6.16 20.78
N GLY A 66 -5.28 -6.55 21.35
CA GLY A 66 -4.05 -6.82 20.60
C GLY A 66 -3.25 -5.56 20.32
N LYS A 67 -2.26 -5.71 19.47
CA LYS A 67 -1.29 -4.63 19.15
C LYS A 67 -1.04 -4.52 17.67
N VAL A 68 -0.91 -3.28 17.20
CA VAL A 68 -0.40 -2.96 15.86
C VAL A 68 0.84 -2.11 16.04
N THR A 69 1.98 -2.67 15.65
CA THR A 69 3.29 -2.01 15.74
C THR A 69 3.78 -1.72 14.33
N VAL A 70 4.18 -0.48 14.07
CA VAL A 70 4.69 -0.03 12.79
C VAL A 70 6.03 0.66 13.00
N LEU A 71 7.06 0.18 12.32
CA LEU A 71 8.43 0.70 12.43
C LEU A 71 8.91 0.78 13.89
N GLY A 72 8.55 -0.21 14.70
CA GLY A 72 8.97 -0.35 16.09
C GLY A 72 8.14 0.44 17.10
N GLU A 73 7.10 1.14 16.67
CA GLU A 73 6.22 1.93 17.56
C GLU A 73 4.77 1.48 17.45
N ALA A 74 4.01 1.65 18.54
CA ALA A 74 2.57 1.46 18.49
C ALA A 74 1.97 2.43 17.48
N ALA A 75 1.24 1.91 16.48
CA ALA A 75 0.67 2.73 15.41
C ALA A 75 -0.20 3.87 15.96
N ALA A 76 -1.02 3.59 16.97
CA ALA A 76 -1.91 4.58 17.58
C ALA A 76 -1.19 5.74 18.27
N SER A 77 0.09 5.57 18.65
CA SER A 77 0.88 6.59 19.35
C SER A 77 1.80 7.42 18.46
N MET A 78 1.88 7.12 17.15
CA MET A 78 2.74 7.87 16.22
C MET A 78 2.29 9.33 16.01
N GLY A 79 1.00 9.63 16.17
CA GLY A 79 0.43 10.92 15.83
C GLY A 79 0.45 11.22 14.33
N ARG A 80 -0.13 12.37 13.93
CA ARG A 80 -0.21 12.74 12.50
C ARG A 80 1.14 13.03 11.87
N GLU A 81 2.01 13.76 12.56
CA GLU A 81 3.33 14.13 12.05
C GLU A 81 4.24 12.91 11.92
N GLY A 82 4.25 12.04 12.92
CA GLY A 82 5.01 10.79 12.91
C GLY A 82 4.53 9.85 11.79
N ALA A 83 3.23 9.67 11.65
CA ALA A 83 2.65 8.85 10.58
C ALA A 83 2.98 9.42 9.20
N ALA A 84 2.81 10.74 8.99
CA ALA A 84 3.06 11.37 7.70
C ALA A 84 4.51 11.26 7.24
N SER A 85 5.48 11.27 8.17
CA SER A 85 6.91 11.15 7.85
C SER A 85 7.39 9.71 7.67
N ARG A 86 6.70 8.73 8.24
CA ARG A 86 7.14 7.32 8.29
C ARG A 86 6.31 6.39 7.41
N VAL A 87 5.08 6.77 7.10
CA VAL A 87 4.14 5.95 6.32
C VAL A 87 3.53 6.81 5.23
N GLY A 88 3.79 6.42 3.97
CA GLY A 88 3.11 7.01 2.82
C GLY A 88 1.81 6.26 2.52
N MET A 89 0.78 6.98 2.11
CA MET A 89 -0.51 6.38 1.77
C MET A 89 -1.00 6.84 0.40
N LEU A 90 -1.29 5.88 -0.47
CA LEU A 90 -2.00 6.10 -1.72
C LEU A 90 -3.44 5.63 -1.56
N PHE A 91 -4.37 6.56 -1.55
CA PHE A 91 -5.81 6.29 -1.45
C PHE A 91 -6.39 5.86 -2.81
N GLN A 92 -7.45 5.07 -2.78
CA GLN A 92 -8.11 4.53 -3.99
C GLN A 92 -8.46 5.61 -5.02
N HIS A 93 -8.97 6.76 -4.59
CA HIS A 93 -9.39 7.85 -5.47
C HIS A 93 -8.34 8.95 -5.64
N GLY A 94 -7.10 8.73 -5.23
CA GLY A 94 -6.03 9.73 -5.29
C GLY A 94 -6.14 10.82 -4.23
N ALA A 95 -7.33 11.30 -3.94
CA ALA A 95 -7.65 12.29 -2.90
C ALA A 95 -6.78 13.57 -2.96
N LEU A 96 -6.46 14.05 -4.18
CA LEU A 96 -5.74 15.33 -4.34
C LEU A 96 -6.61 16.51 -3.91
N TYR A 97 -5.96 17.52 -3.35
CA TYR A 97 -6.64 18.80 -3.06
C TYR A 97 -6.97 19.50 -4.38
N SER A 98 -8.25 19.67 -4.66
CA SER A 98 -8.74 20.23 -5.93
C SER A 98 -8.35 21.70 -6.17
N ALA A 99 -8.07 22.44 -5.09
CA ALA A 99 -7.66 23.83 -5.14
C ALA A 99 -6.14 24.02 -5.29
N PHE A 100 -5.36 22.94 -5.26
CA PHE A 100 -3.91 22.98 -5.38
C PHE A 100 -3.44 22.45 -6.71
N SER A 101 -2.36 23.04 -7.24
CA SER A 101 -1.65 22.48 -8.39
C SER A 101 -1.08 21.10 -8.06
N VAL A 102 -0.63 20.38 -9.10
CA VAL A 102 0.10 19.11 -8.94
C VAL A 102 1.28 19.29 -7.99
N LEU A 103 2.12 20.30 -8.24
CA LEU A 103 3.32 20.55 -7.44
C LEU A 103 2.98 20.88 -5.98
N ASP A 104 1.98 21.70 -5.75
CA ASP A 104 1.54 22.06 -4.40
C ASP A 104 0.93 20.87 -3.65
N ASN A 105 0.21 19.99 -4.33
CA ASN A 105 -0.25 18.74 -3.75
C ASN A 105 0.92 17.87 -3.28
N ILE A 106 1.94 17.71 -4.11
CA ILE A 106 3.12 16.91 -3.77
C ILE A 106 3.87 17.52 -2.58
N ALA A 107 4.02 18.83 -2.56
CA ALA A 107 4.79 19.57 -1.55
C ALA A 107 4.09 19.72 -0.20
N PHE A 108 2.78 19.49 -0.13
CA PHE A 108 1.94 19.90 1.00
C PHE A 108 2.47 19.44 2.37
N ALA A 109 2.74 18.14 2.54
CA ALA A 109 3.19 17.61 3.82
C ALA A 109 4.51 18.22 4.27
N LEU A 110 5.42 18.48 3.33
CA LEU A 110 6.72 19.07 3.61
C LEU A 110 6.60 20.56 4.00
N ARG A 111 5.64 21.27 3.41
CA ARG A 111 5.31 22.67 3.79
C ARG A 111 4.74 22.74 5.20
N GLU A 112 3.88 21.81 5.58
CA GLU A 112 3.24 21.78 6.90
C GLU A 112 4.23 21.64 8.05
N LEU A 113 5.39 21.03 7.81
CA LEU A 113 6.45 20.90 8.82
C LEU A 113 7.13 22.23 9.15
N LYS A 114 7.08 23.22 8.26
CA LYS A 114 7.67 24.57 8.43
C LYS A 114 9.15 24.57 8.81
N THR A 115 9.90 23.56 8.35
CA THR A 115 11.33 23.38 8.69
C THR A 115 12.28 23.73 7.56
N LEU A 116 11.78 23.85 6.33
CA LEU A 116 12.58 24.09 5.13
C LEU A 116 12.11 25.34 4.39
N PRO A 117 13.03 26.04 3.70
CA PRO A 117 12.65 27.15 2.82
C PRO A 117 11.74 26.68 1.67
N LYS A 118 10.85 27.56 1.24
CA LYS A 118 9.87 27.26 0.18
C LYS A 118 10.54 26.80 -1.11
N ASP A 119 11.62 27.43 -1.54
CA ASP A 119 12.30 27.07 -2.79
C ASP A 119 12.86 25.65 -2.74
N LEU A 120 13.44 25.26 -1.61
CA LEU A 120 13.93 23.89 -1.41
C LEU A 120 12.80 22.86 -1.42
N ILE A 121 11.67 23.17 -0.79
CA ILE A 121 10.49 22.32 -0.81
C ILE A 121 10.00 22.08 -2.24
N LEU A 122 9.93 23.13 -3.06
CA LEU A 122 9.50 23.03 -4.45
C LEU A 122 10.49 22.21 -5.29
N ASP A 123 11.79 22.34 -5.05
CA ASP A 123 12.81 21.54 -5.72
C ASP A 123 12.66 20.05 -5.38
N VAL A 124 12.45 19.72 -4.10
CA VAL A 124 12.21 18.34 -3.68
C VAL A 124 10.93 17.80 -4.31
N ALA A 125 9.85 18.58 -4.31
CA ALA A 125 8.58 18.18 -4.93
C ALA A 125 8.74 17.94 -6.44
N MET A 126 9.56 18.74 -7.13
CA MET A 126 9.86 18.56 -8.55
C MET A 126 10.63 17.25 -8.81
N VAL A 127 11.55 16.89 -7.93
CA VAL A 127 12.24 15.60 -7.99
C VAL A 127 11.25 14.44 -7.88
N LYS A 128 10.31 14.51 -6.94
CA LYS A 128 9.28 13.47 -6.78
C LYS A 128 8.33 13.41 -7.98
N LEU A 129 7.97 14.55 -8.54
CA LEU A 129 7.15 14.64 -9.75
C LEU A 129 7.80 13.88 -10.91
N ARG A 130 9.10 14.10 -11.15
CA ARG A 130 9.85 13.39 -12.18
C ARG A 130 10.00 11.90 -11.87
N MET A 131 10.21 11.56 -10.61
CA MET A 131 10.36 10.17 -10.14
C MET A 131 9.15 9.31 -10.51
N VAL A 132 7.94 9.87 -10.45
CA VAL A 132 6.72 9.17 -10.83
C VAL A 132 6.38 9.29 -12.33
N GLY A 133 7.27 9.85 -13.13
CA GLY A 133 7.12 9.93 -14.58
C GLY A 133 6.19 11.03 -15.06
N LEU A 134 5.87 12.02 -14.24
CA LEU A 134 5.14 13.21 -14.69
C LEU A 134 6.09 14.18 -15.41
N ASN A 135 5.56 14.88 -16.41
CA ASN A 135 6.30 15.92 -17.11
C ASN A 135 6.35 17.19 -16.25
N PRO A 136 7.53 17.83 -16.08
CA PRO A 136 7.63 19.12 -15.38
C PRO A 136 6.68 20.18 -15.91
N ALA A 137 6.30 20.15 -17.18
CA ALA A 137 5.30 21.05 -17.79
C ALA A 137 3.92 20.89 -17.14
N ASP A 138 3.62 19.76 -16.49
CA ASP A 138 2.35 19.49 -15.83
C ASP A 138 2.33 19.94 -14.36
N ALA A 139 3.44 20.44 -13.84
CA ALA A 139 3.60 20.80 -12.43
C ALA A 139 2.56 21.82 -11.93
N HIS A 140 2.14 22.73 -12.79
CA HIS A 140 1.19 23.80 -12.44
C HIS A 140 -0.25 23.49 -12.85
N LYS A 141 -0.51 22.32 -13.44
CA LYS A 141 -1.87 21.88 -13.73
C LYS A 141 -2.67 21.63 -12.46
N MET A 142 -3.97 21.83 -12.55
CA MET A 142 -4.91 21.52 -11.48
C MET A 142 -5.41 20.07 -11.62
N PRO A 143 -5.83 19.42 -10.52
CA PRO A 143 -6.31 18.03 -10.57
C PRO A 143 -7.39 17.76 -11.62
N ALA A 144 -8.30 18.72 -11.83
CA ALA A 144 -9.37 18.59 -12.82
C ALA A 144 -8.88 18.46 -14.27
N ASP A 145 -7.65 18.90 -14.56
CA ASP A 145 -7.04 18.87 -15.89
C ASP A 145 -6.17 17.63 -16.13
N LEU A 146 -6.14 16.72 -15.17
CA LEU A 146 -5.32 15.51 -15.23
C LEU A 146 -6.11 14.29 -15.72
N SER A 147 -5.44 13.39 -16.44
CA SER A 147 -5.95 12.04 -16.67
C SER A 147 -5.96 11.23 -15.37
N GLY A 148 -6.71 10.12 -15.33
CA GLY A 148 -6.73 9.23 -14.18
C GLY A 148 -5.34 8.71 -13.79
N GLY A 149 -4.52 8.35 -14.76
CA GLY A 149 -3.13 7.92 -14.54
C GLY A 149 -2.25 9.02 -13.96
N MET A 150 -2.41 10.26 -14.43
CA MET A 150 -1.69 11.42 -13.89
C MET A 150 -2.10 11.72 -12.46
N VAL A 151 -3.38 11.63 -12.11
CA VAL A 151 -3.87 11.79 -10.73
C VAL A 151 -3.21 10.77 -9.80
N LYS A 152 -3.16 9.50 -10.21
CA LYS A 152 -2.51 8.42 -9.43
C LYS A 152 -1.02 8.68 -9.25
N ARG A 153 -0.33 9.11 -10.29
CA ARG A 153 1.10 9.45 -10.24
C ARG A 153 1.37 10.64 -9.30
N ALA A 154 0.57 11.68 -9.37
CA ALA A 154 0.68 12.83 -8.48
C ALA A 154 0.42 12.43 -7.01
N ALA A 155 -0.59 11.60 -6.76
CA ALA A 155 -0.89 11.08 -5.44
C ALA A 155 0.25 10.19 -4.90
N LEU A 156 0.88 9.40 -5.76
CA LEU A 156 2.05 8.60 -5.40
C LEU A 156 3.26 9.48 -5.03
N ALA A 157 3.54 10.52 -5.81
CA ALA A 157 4.60 11.47 -5.51
C ALA A 157 4.37 12.17 -4.17
N ARG A 158 3.12 12.56 -3.90
CA ARG A 158 2.71 13.13 -2.61
C ARG A 158 2.96 12.15 -1.46
N ALA A 159 2.61 10.88 -1.64
CA ALA A 159 2.85 9.85 -0.63
C ALA A 159 4.35 9.64 -0.35
N LEU A 160 5.21 9.90 -1.31
CA LEU A 160 6.65 9.71 -1.23
C LEU A 160 7.44 10.97 -0.83
N ILE A 161 6.79 12.11 -0.61
CA ILE A 161 7.49 13.38 -0.39
C ILE A 161 8.42 13.36 0.86
N MET A 162 8.04 12.61 1.87
CA MET A 162 8.81 12.49 3.12
C MET A 162 9.79 11.31 3.11
N ASP A 163 10.00 10.64 1.97
CA ASP A 163 10.80 9.43 1.83
C ASP A 163 10.42 8.34 2.87
N PRO A 164 9.13 7.99 2.99
CA PRO A 164 8.69 7.03 3.99
C PRO A 164 9.24 5.63 3.71
N PRO A 165 9.69 4.90 4.73
CA PRO A 165 10.15 3.51 4.55
C PRO A 165 9.00 2.52 4.29
N LEU A 166 7.77 2.89 4.64
CA LEU A 166 6.56 2.09 4.43
C LEU A 166 5.57 2.84 3.56
N LEU A 167 5.07 2.15 2.52
CA LEU A 167 4.05 2.67 1.62
C LEU A 167 2.82 1.76 1.67
N LEU A 168 1.66 2.35 1.93
CA LEU A 168 0.38 1.68 1.89
C LEU A 168 -0.37 2.06 0.61
N LEU A 169 -0.88 1.05 -0.09
CA LEU A 169 -1.60 1.22 -1.35
C LEU A 169 -3.01 0.65 -1.23
N ASP A 170 -4.02 1.47 -1.39
CA ASP A 170 -5.42 1.06 -1.40
C ASP A 170 -5.96 1.08 -2.82
N GLU A 171 -6.16 -0.09 -3.41
CA GLU A 171 -6.66 -0.27 -4.77
C GLU A 171 -5.94 0.62 -5.80
N PRO A 172 -4.61 0.49 -5.95
CA PRO A 172 -3.81 1.46 -6.69
C PRO A 172 -4.16 1.58 -8.18
N THR A 173 -4.71 0.54 -8.80
CA THR A 173 -5.08 0.53 -10.22
C THR A 173 -6.56 0.72 -10.47
N ALA A 174 -7.38 0.89 -9.43
CA ALA A 174 -8.82 1.08 -9.58
C ALA A 174 -9.15 2.31 -10.42
N GLY A 175 -10.07 2.15 -11.36
CA GLY A 175 -10.51 3.23 -12.25
C GLY A 175 -9.57 3.54 -13.41
N LEU A 176 -8.45 2.84 -13.54
CA LEU A 176 -7.54 2.99 -14.68
C LEU A 176 -7.91 2.04 -15.82
N ASP A 177 -7.76 2.50 -17.05
CA ASP A 177 -7.80 1.61 -18.21
C ASP A 177 -6.63 0.60 -18.16
N PRO A 178 -6.71 -0.54 -18.86
CA PRO A 178 -5.69 -1.58 -18.77
C PRO A 178 -4.27 -1.11 -19.09
N GLY A 179 -4.09 -0.27 -20.10
CA GLY A 179 -2.77 0.28 -20.46
C GLY A 179 -2.19 1.17 -19.36
N SER A 180 -3.00 2.07 -18.81
CA SER A 180 -2.59 2.93 -17.70
C SER A 180 -2.32 2.15 -16.44
N ALA A 181 -3.10 1.10 -16.15
CA ALA A 181 -2.87 0.20 -15.03
C ALA A 181 -1.54 -0.54 -15.15
N ASP A 182 -1.21 -1.06 -16.33
CA ASP A 182 0.06 -1.75 -16.58
C ASP A 182 1.26 -0.81 -16.40
N GLU A 183 1.17 0.42 -16.91
CA GLU A 183 2.22 1.43 -16.73
C GLU A 183 2.39 1.82 -15.26
N PHE A 184 1.30 1.96 -14.54
CA PHE A 184 1.34 2.30 -13.11
C PHE A 184 1.94 1.15 -12.27
N CYS A 185 1.59 -0.10 -12.57
CA CYS A 185 2.21 -1.27 -11.95
C CYS A 185 3.71 -1.33 -12.23
N ALA A 186 4.14 -1.08 -13.45
CA ALA A 186 5.56 -1.03 -13.79
C ALA A 186 6.31 0.05 -12.99
N LEU A 187 5.69 1.22 -12.82
CA LEU A 187 6.24 2.30 -11.97
C LEU A 187 6.36 1.86 -10.51
N LEU A 188 5.31 1.29 -9.95
CA LEU A 188 5.32 0.80 -8.55
C LEU A 188 6.40 -0.26 -8.35
N GLN A 189 6.54 -1.17 -9.31
CA GLN A 189 7.56 -2.21 -9.27
C GLN A 189 8.96 -1.60 -9.27
N SER A 190 9.22 -0.66 -10.15
CA SER A 190 10.50 0.04 -10.26
C SER A 190 10.85 0.78 -8.97
N LEU A 191 9.91 1.54 -8.42
CA LEU A 191 10.12 2.27 -7.17
C LEU A 191 10.34 1.33 -5.97
N HIS A 192 9.60 0.24 -5.90
CA HIS A 192 9.79 -0.77 -4.86
C HIS A 192 11.22 -1.33 -4.89
N GLU A 193 11.72 -1.67 -6.08
CA GLU A 193 13.06 -2.20 -6.26
C GLU A 193 14.15 -1.15 -5.98
N GLU A 194 14.01 0.05 -6.57
CA GLU A 194 15.03 1.09 -6.50
C GLU A 194 15.13 1.74 -5.11
N LEU A 195 14.01 1.97 -4.46
CA LEU A 195 13.97 2.64 -3.16
C LEU A 195 14.05 1.69 -1.97
N GLY A 196 13.95 0.37 -2.20
CA GLY A 196 13.95 -0.61 -1.11
C GLY A 196 12.73 -0.47 -0.19
N LEU A 197 11.60 -0.01 -0.71
CA LEU A 197 10.39 0.21 0.07
C LEU A 197 9.81 -1.09 0.63
N THR A 198 9.19 -1.00 1.81
CA THR A 198 8.23 -1.98 2.27
C THR A 198 6.85 -1.50 1.88
N VAL A 199 6.06 -2.37 1.27
CA VAL A 199 4.74 -2.00 0.73
C VAL A 199 3.69 -2.96 1.25
N VAL A 200 2.55 -2.40 1.66
CA VAL A 200 1.33 -3.14 1.95
C VAL A 200 0.27 -2.68 0.96
N MET A 201 -0.30 -3.60 0.23
CA MET A 201 -1.29 -3.31 -0.80
C MET A 201 -2.59 -4.04 -0.51
N VAL A 202 -3.70 -3.35 -0.71
CA VAL A 202 -5.02 -3.95 -0.79
C VAL A 202 -5.49 -3.83 -2.22
N THR A 203 -5.81 -4.95 -2.86
CA THR A 203 -6.38 -4.98 -4.20
C THR A 203 -7.23 -6.22 -4.41
N HIS A 204 -8.26 -6.09 -5.26
CA HIS A 204 -9.04 -7.22 -5.78
C HIS A 204 -8.70 -7.53 -7.24
N ASP A 205 -7.81 -6.75 -7.85
CA ASP A 205 -7.33 -6.95 -9.21
C ASP A 205 -6.24 -8.02 -9.23
N LEU A 206 -6.52 -9.17 -9.84
CA LEU A 206 -5.59 -10.30 -9.89
C LEU A 206 -4.32 -10.00 -10.67
N ASP A 207 -4.40 -9.25 -11.75
CA ASP A 207 -3.23 -8.91 -12.57
C ASP A 207 -2.26 -8.04 -11.75
N THR A 208 -2.77 -7.03 -11.06
CA THR A 208 -1.99 -6.19 -10.16
C THR A 208 -1.38 -7.00 -9.01
N LEU A 209 -2.18 -7.87 -8.40
CA LEU A 209 -1.77 -8.75 -7.31
C LEU A 209 -0.57 -9.61 -7.71
N LEU A 210 -0.69 -10.32 -8.83
CA LEU A 210 0.32 -11.27 -9.30
C LEU A 210 1.57 -10.57 -9.82
N GLU A 211 1.43 -9.38 -10.40
CA GLU A 211 2.56 -8.61 -10.91
C GLU A 211 3.43 -8.02 -9.79
N LEU A 212 2.81 -7.50 -8.74
CA LEU A 212 3.51 -6.71 -7.72
C LEU A 212 3.89 -7.48 -6.46
N SER A 213 3.10 -8.47 -6.06
CA SER A 213 3.24 -9.07 -4.73
C SER A 213 4.49 -9.93 -4.59
N THR A 214 5.18 -9.77 -3.46
CA THR A 214 6.20 -10.73 -3.00
C THR A 214 5.58 -11.79 -2.10
N ARG A 215 4.46 -11.47 -1.45
CA ARG A 215 3.68 -12.36 -0.60
C ARG A 215 2.23 -11.93 -0.60
N ILE A 216 1.32 -12.88 -0.48
CA ILE A 216 -0.12 -12.66 -0.40
C ILE A 216 -0.61 -13.12 0.96
N ALA A 217 -1.38 -12.29 1.65
CA ALA A 217 -2.06 -12.62 2.89
C ALA A 217 -3.58 -12.57 2.67
N VAL A 218 -4.27 -13.64 3.00
CA VAL A 218 -5.71 -13.76 2.82
C VAL A 218 -6.43 -13.56 4.14
N VAL A 219 -7.30 -12.55 4.20
CA VAL A 219 -8.19 -12.28 5.33
C VAL A 219 -9.54 -12.95 5.08
N ALA A 220 -9.89 -13.90 5.91
CA ALA A 220 -11.18 -14.57 5.91
C ALA A 220 -11.45 -15.07 7.34
N ASP A 221 -12.71 -15.33 7.68
CA ASP A 221 -13.06 -15.84 8.99
C ASP A 221 -12.46 -15.02 10.15
N ARG A 222 -12.37 -13.69 9.96
CA ARG A 222 -11.85 -12.70 10.92
C ARG A 222 -10.34 -12.74 11.18
N HIS A 223 -9.57 -13.54 10.48
CA HIS A 223 -8.11 -13.66 10.67
C HIS A 223 -7.38 -13.92 9.34
N ILE A 224 -6.07 -14.09 9.39
CA ILE A 224 -5.28 -14.48 8.22
C ILE A 224 -5.34 -16.01 8.09
N VAL A 225 -6.05 -16.48 7.06
CA VAL A 225 -6.25 -17.92 6.81
C VAL A 225 -5.15 -18.54 5.95
N ALA A 226 -4.45 -17.73 5.17
CA ALA A 226 -3.35 -18.19 4.33
C ALA A 226 -2.38 -17.04 4.07
N SER A 227 -1.11 -17.34 3.98
CA SER A 227 -0.04 -16.38 3.65
C SER A 227 1.09 -17.11 2.94
N GLY A 228 1.58 -16.52 1.86
CA GLY A 228 2.68 -17.08 1.09
C GLY A 228 2.66 -16.65 -0.38
N SER A 229 3.32 -17.44 -1.22
CA SER A 229 3.27 -17.27 -2.67
C SER A 229 1.86 -17.52 -3.21
N ALA A 230 1.59 -17.10 -4.44
CA ALA A 230 0.31 -17.39 -5.09
C ALA A 230 0.01 -18.89 -5.12
N ALA A 231 1.01 -19.72 -5.44
CA ALA A 231 0.87 -21.18 -5.46
C ALA A 231 0.55 -21.75 -4.07
N GLU A 232 1.25 -21.31 -3.03
CA GLU A 232 1.02 -21.74 -1.65
C GLU A 232 -0.38 -21.36 -1.15
N VAL A 233 -0.82 -20.12 -1.44
CA VAL A 233 -2.15 -19.64 -1.07
C VAL A 233 -3.23 -20.43 -1.79
N MET A 234 -3.08 -20.66 -3.09
CA MET A 234 -4.06 -21.40 -3.88
C MET A 234 -4.18 -22.87 -3.47
N ALA A 235 -3.15 -23.46 -2.89
CA ALA A 235 -3.18 -24.83 -2.40
C ALA A 235 -4.06 -24.99 -1.14
N GLN A 236 -4.44 -23.89 -0.50
CA GLN A 236 -5.31 -23.92 0.68
C GLN A 236 -6.75 -24.22 0.31
N PRO A 237 -7.43 -25.15 1.00
CA PRO A 237 -8.79 -25.59 0.65
C PRO A 237 -9.88 -24.63 1.19
N HIS A 238 -9.64 -23.34 1.24
CA HIS A 238 -10.60 -22.37 1.74
C HIS A 238 -11.57 -21.95 0.63
N PRO A 239 -12.89 -21.89 0.89
CA PRO A 239 -13.87 -21.53 -0.12
C PRO A 239 -13.64 -20.17 -0.76
N PHE A 240 -13.28 -19.16 0.03
CA PHE A 240 -12.98 -17.82 -0.48
C PHE A 240 -11.79 -17.83 -1.45
N ILE A 241 -10.73 -18.57 -1.12
CA ILE A 241 -9.52 -18.67 -1.95
C ILE A 241 -9.87 -19.32 -3.29
N LYS A 242 -10.63 -20.38 -3.27
CA LYS A 242 -11.08 -21.06 -4.49
C LYS A 242 -11.91 -20.13 -5.39
N GLU A 243 -12.86 -19.43 -4.82
CA GLU A 243 -13.72 -18.48 -5.55
C GLU A 243 -12.91 -17.32 -6.12
N PHE A 244 -12.02 -16.73 -5.31
CA PHE A 244 -11.19 -15.60 -5.71
C PHE A 244 -10.23 -15.92 -6.86
N PHE A 245 -9.53 -17.04 -6.79
CA PHE A 245 -8.52 -17.41 -7.79
C PHE A 245 -9.07 -18.23 -8.95
N LEU A 246 -10.15 -19.00 -8.77
CA LEU A 246 -10.73 -19.90 -9.78
C LEU A 246 -11.98 -19.34 -10.48
N GLY A 247 -12.46 -18.17 -10.13
CA GLY A 247 -13.50 -17.47 -10.86
C GLY A 247 -13.06 -17.11 -12.28
N GLU A 248 -13.94 -16.53 -13.11
CA GLU A 248 -13.61 -16.15 -14.50
C GLU A 248 -12.37 -15.27 -14.62
N ARG A 249 -12.16 -14.36 -13.65
CA ARG A 249 -10.96 -13.51 -13.55
C ARG A 249 -9.72 -14.34 -13.21
N GLY A 250 -9.85 -15.36 -12.38
CA GLY A 250 -8.78 -16.26 -12.01
C GLY A 250 -8.28 -17.13 -13.16
N ARG A 251 -9.15 -17.49 -14.08
CA ARG A 251 -8.78 -18.25 -15.29
C ARG A 251 -7.87 -17.47 -16.22
N ARG A 252 -8.05 -16.15 -16.33
CA ARG A 252 -7.16 -15.28 -17.11
C ARG A 252 -5.76 -15.23 -16.53
N ALA A 253 -5.65 -15.31 -15.19
CA ALA A 253 -4.38 -15.23 -14.47
C ALA A 253 -3.73 -16.61 -14.27
N SER A 254 -4.37 -17.73 -14.65
CA SER A 254 -3.87 -19.08 -14.38
C SER A 254 -2.48 -19.36 -15.00
N ALA A 255 -2.17 -18.74 -16.12
CA ALA A 255 -0.84 -18.81 -16.73
C ALA A 255 0.22 -18.05 -15.92
N LEU A 256 -0.17 -17.01 -15.17
CA LEU A 256 0.72 -16.18 -14.34
C LEU A 256 0.98 -16.83 -12.97
N ILE A 257 0.11 -17.73 -12.51
CA ILE A 257 0.21 -18.39 -11.21
C ILE A 257 1.44 -19.29 -11.13
N GLN A 258 1.91 -19.79 -12.24
CA GLN A 258 3.13 -20.61 -12.29
C GLN A 258 4.41 -19.77 -12.21
N ALA A 259 4.30 -18.46 -12.38
CA ALA A 259 5.43 -17.56 -12.23
C ALA A 259 5.70 -17.31 -10.74
N PRO A 260 6.95 -17.26 -10.30
CA PRO A 260 7.28 -16.89 -8.93
C PRO A 260 6.90 -15.44 -8.67
N LEU A 261 6.42 -15.13 -7.45
CA LEU A 261 6.25 -13.76 -7.02
C LEU A 261 7.60 -13.06 -6.95
N ARG A 262 7.58 -11.74 -7.06
CA ARG A 262 8.80 -10.94 -6.97
C ARG A 262 9.52 -11.18 -5.64
N PRO A 263 10.86 -11.24 -5.64
CA PRO A 263 11.61 -11.23 -4.39
C PRO A 263 11.51 -9.84 -3.72
N PRO A 264 11.72 -9.77 -2.40
CA PRO A 264 11.78 -8.48 -1.70
C PRO A 264 12.83 -7.54 -2.28
N ALA A 265 12.58 -6.23 -2.19
CA ALA A 265 13.41 -5.21 -2.82
C ALA A 265 14.89 -5.22 -2.37
N HIS A 266 15.16 -5.62 -1.13
CA HIS A 266 16.53 -5.67 -0.59
C HIS A 266 17.44 -6.71 -1.26
N LEU A 267 16.89 -7.65 -2.02
CA LEU A 267 17.70 -8.63 -2.77
C LEU A 267 18.31 -8.05 -4.04
N PHE A 268 17.89 -6.87 -4.46
CA PHE A 268 18.42 -6.20 -5.66
C PHE A 268 19.50 -5.17 -5.37
N SER A 269 19.74 -4.83 -4.09
CA SER A 269 20.70 -3.79 -3.70
C SER A 269 22.16 -4.24 -3.64
N ASP A 270 22.46 -5.53 -3.76
CA ASP A 270 23.81 -6.08 -3.54
C ASP A 270 24.57 -6.49 -4.81
N THR A 271 24.16 -6.04 -5.99
CA THR A 271 24.80 -6.46 -7.26
C THR A 271 25.52 -5.35 -8.01
N GLU A 272 25.96 -4.27 -7.37
CA GLU A 272 26.91 -3.34 -7.98
C GLU A 272 28.13 -3.12 -7.05
N THR A 273 29.15 -3.94 -7.24
CA THR A 273 30.56 -3.61 -6.99
C THR A 273 31.40 -4.11 -8.15
#